data_67cc2afe561a0e0b6654d01ffc15dc66
#
_entry.id   67cc2afe561a0e0b6654d01ffc15dc66
#
_cell.length_a   1.000
_cell.length_b   1.000
_cell.length_c   1.000
_cell.angle_alpha   90.00
_cell.angle_beta   90.00
_cell.angle_gamma   90.00
#
_symmetry.space_group_name_H-M   'P 1'
#
loop_
_entity.id
_entity.type
_entity.pdbx_description
1 polymer ?
#
loop_
_entity_poly.entity_id
_entity_poly.type
_entity_poly.pdbx_seq_one_letter_code
_entity_poly.pdbx_strand_id
1 'polypeptide(L)'
;MSNIHSGEKEFKVNFGHIGNDAAFYNVSLRAAQLVVVELINKFKPSAATYPAELAMSDVDVVKLANTEKPYSSGTGFYINESGQVLTAAHVLRKCLYTEVNKDGESHVAHTIADSTLLDLAVIEGKSKVERFLPFRTKQEIFLGEQVTNVGFPLQGVLAQSPNLTRGNVSSRKGLKGDVANFQFSAPIQPGSSGGPVVSDGGELLGLAVSTLNYKTLVENGSLPQNVNFALDAQYIAKFLNKHEITFTEVEPNLEGNIRISNDAALTSVVQLNCYQ
;
A
#
# COMPACT_ATOMS: atom_id res chain seq x y z
N MET A 1 -24.99 41.82 10.69
CA MET A 1 -25.40 40.78 9.71
C MET A 1 -24.64 41.11 8.44
N SER A 2 -23.51 40.47 8.24
CA SER A 2 -22.66 40.66 7.07
C SER A 2 -22.95 39.52 6.07
N ASN A 3 -23.43 39.89 4.89
CA ASN A 3 -23.66 39.03 3.76
C ASN A 3 -22.33 38.39 3.31
N ILE A 4 -22.21 37.08 3.48
CA ILE A 4 -21.16 36.29 2.86
C ILE A 4 -21.61 36.05 1.41
N HIS A 5 -21.02 36.77 0.47
CA HIS A 5 -21.14 36.48 -0.95
C HIS A 5 -20.31 35.22 -1.24
N SER A 6 -20.96 34.09 -1.48
CA SER A 6 -20.36 32.91 -2.08
C SER A 6 -20.13 33.20 -3.57
N GLY A 7 -18.91 33.57 -3.92
CA GLY A 7 -18.52 33.67 -5.32
C GLY A 7 -18.16 32.27 -5.84
N GLU A 8 -19.09 31.57 -6.45
CA GLU A 8 -18.79 30.41 -7.29
C GLU A 8 -18.03 30.89 -8.53
N LYS A 9 -16.73 30.62 -8.58
CA LYS A 9 -15.94 30.66 -9.82
C LYS A 9 -15.85 29.24 -10.35
N GLU A 10 -16.56 28.95 -11.42
CA GLU A 10 -16.35 27.72 -12.19
C GLU A 10 -15.00 27.78 -12.90
N PHE A 11 -14.04 26.95 -12.48
CA PHE A 11 -12.80 26.74 -13.21
C PHE A 11 -13.02 25.59 -14.21
N LYS A 12 -13.18 25.91 -15.48
CA LYS A 12 -13.13 24.90 -16.53
C LYS A 12 -11.68 24.54 -16.81
N VAL A 13 -11.23 23.44 -16.25
CA VAL A 13 -9.94 22.84 -16.60
C VAL A 13 -10.16 21.88 -17.75
N ASN A 14 -9.61 22.21 -18.91
CA ASN A 14 -9.71 21.37 -20.10
C ASN A 14 -8.66 20.26 -19.99
N PHE A 15 -9.05 19.08 -19.52
CA PHE A 15 -8.19 17.91 -19.42
C PHE A 15 -8.12 17.23 -20.79
N GLY A 16 -7.15 17.62 -21.62
CA GLY A 16 -6.74 16.77 -22.73
C GLY A 16 -6.35 15.39 -22.18
N HIS A 17 -6.60 14.33 -22.94
CA HIS A 17 -6.36 12.93 -22.58
C HIS A 17 -5.13 12.73 -21.72
N ILE A 18 -5.30 12.68 -20.41
CA ILE A 18 -4.24 12.35 -19.46
C ILE A 18 -4.44 10.88 -19.10
N GLY A 19 -3.73 10.01 -19.79
CA GLY A 19 -3.79 8.57 -19.59
C GLY A 19 -2.98 8.08 -18.39
N ASN A 20 -2.86 8.87 -17.32
CA ASN A 20 -2.11 8.47 -16.14
C ASN A 20 -2.74 9.05 -14.87
N ASP A 21 -3.26 8.17 -13.99
CA ASP A 21 -3.92 8.53 -12.73
C ASP A 21 -3.06 9.41 -11.81
N ALA A 22 -1.73 9.21 -11.81
CA ALA A 22 -0.79 10.01 -11.02
C ALA A 22 -0.72 11.48 -11.53
N ALA A 23 -0.78 11.69 -12.85
CA ALA A 23 -0.79 13.04 -13.41
C ALA A 23 -2.11 13.78 -13.08
N PHE A 24 -3.24 13.06 -13.09
CA PHE A 24 -4.54 13.61 -12.70
C PHE A 24 -4.54 14.03 -11.22
N TYR A 25 -3.96 13.19 -10.35
CA TYR A 25 -3.85 13.47 -8.92
C TYR A 25 -3.00 14.71 -8.65
N ASN A 26 -1.82 14.81 -9.27
CA ASN A 26 -0.94 15.96 -9.14
C ASN A 26 -1.59 17.27 -9.67
N VAL A 27 -2.35 17.20 -10.76
CA VAL A 27 -3.07 18.35 -11.31
C VAL A 27 -4.21 18.78 -10.38
N SER A 28 -4.97 17.84 -9.83
CA SER A 28 -6.06 18.12 -8.89
C SER A 28 -5.54 18.73 -7.60
N LEU A 29 -4.41 18.24 -7.09
CA LEU A 29 -3.76 18.77 -5.90
C LEU A 29 -3.21 20.17 -6.13
N ARG A 30 -2.57 20.43 -7.28
CA ARG A 30 -2.09 21.75 -7.69
C ARG A 30 -3.24 22.75 -7.87
N ALA A 31 -4.37 22.31 -8.41
CA ALA A 31 -5.58 23.15 -8.51
C ALA A 31 -6.13 23.51 -7.12
N ALA A 32 -6.18 22.55 -6.19
CA ALA A 32 -6.60 22.79 -4.81
C ALA A 32 -5.64 23.76 -4.08
N GLN A 33 -4.32 23.63 -4.26
CA GLN A 33 -3.32 24.55 -3.73
C GLN A 33 -3.52 25.99 -4.24
N LEU A 34 -3.77 26.17 -5.54
CA LEU A 34 -4.01 27.47 -6.13
C LEU A 34 -5.27 28.13 -5.56
N VAL A 35 -6.34 27.36 -5.35
CA VAL A 35 -7.59 27.85 -4.74
C VAL A 35 -7.34 28.29 -3.29
N VAL A 36 -6.60 27.51 -2.51
CA VAL A 36 -6.25 27.86 -1.11
C VAL A 36 -5.41 29.13 -1.06
N VAL A 37 -4.40 29.26 -1.93
CA VAL A 37 -3.56 30.47 -2.02
C VAL A 37 -4.39 31.70 -2.42
N GLU A 38 -5.30 31.57 -3.40
CA GLU A 38 -6.18 32.66 -3.81
C GLU A 38 -7.14 33.09 -2.69
N LEU A 39 -7.70 32.13 -1.93
CA LEU A 39 -8.51 32.38 -0.75
C LEU A 39 -7.74 33.11 0.35
N ILE A 40 -6.52 32.64 0.68
CA ILE A 40 -5.66 33.29 1.70
C ILE A 40 -5.33 34.73 1.28
N ASN A 41 -4.95 34.95 0.03
CA ASN A 41 -4.63 36.28 -0.48
C ASN A 41 -5.85 37.21 -0.50
N LYS A 42 -7.06 36.68 -0.70
CA LYS A 42 -8.32 37.45 -0.70
C LYS A 42 -8.76 37.86 0.70
N PHE A 43 -8.49 37.03 1.73
CA PHE A 43 -8.94 37.27 3.11
C PHE A 43 -7.87 37.89 4.03
N LYS A 44 -6.62 38.01 3.58
CA LYS A 44 -5.56 38.77 4.28
C LYS A 44 -5.13 40.00 3.46
N PRO A 45 -5.74 41.14 3.67
CA PRO A 45 -5.46 42.34 2.86
C PRO A 45 -4.13 43.07 3.20
N SER A 46 -3.23 42.49 3.93
CA SER A 46 -1.95 43.17 4.27
C SER A 46 -0.76 42.39 3.68
N ALA A 47 -0.15 42.99 2.69
CA ALA A 47 1.27 42.96 2.29
C ALA A 47 2.04 41.64 2.09
N ALA A 48 1.55 40.47 2.43
CA ALA A 48 2.24 39.22 2.18
C ALA A 48 1.55 38.50 1.02
N THR A 49 2.08 38.64 -0.17
CA THR A 49 1.76 37.78 -1.31
C THR A 49 2.38 36.41 -1.04
N TYR A 50 1.55 35.43 -0.79
CA TYR A 50 2.04 34.03 -0.72
C TYR A 50 2.50 33.58 -2.10
N PRO A 51 3.64 32.90 -2.24
CA PRO A 51 4.08 32.38 -3.52
C PRO A 51 3.03 31.43 -4.08
N ALA A 52 2.82 31.50 -5.40
CA ALA A 52 1.87 30.63 -6.10
C ALA A 52 2.24 29.14 -6.04
N GLU A 53 3.45 28.82 -5.62
CA GLU A 53 3.97 27.47 -5.41
C GLU A 53 4.19 27.26 -3.91
N LEU A 54 3.16 26.75 -3.22
CA LEU A 54 3.36 26.12 -1.92
C LEU A 54 3.98 24.75 -2.17
N ALA A 55 5.10 24.47 -1.50
CA ALA A 55 5.59 23.10 -1.46
C ALA A 55 4.52 22.20 -0.80
N MET A 56 4.41 20.95 -1.23
CA MET A 56 3.48 19.98 -0.61
C MET A 56 3.69 19.84 0.90
N SER A 57 4.94 20.04 1.36
CA SER A 57 5.31 20.08 2.77
C SER A 57 4.63 21.21 3.58
N ASP A 58 4.17 22.27 2.89
CA ASP A 58 3.57 23.43 3.54
C ASP A 58 2.05 23.33 3.69
N VAL A 59 1.46 22.29 3.08
CA VAL A 59 0.03 22.01 3.18
C VAL A 59 -0.20 20.91 4.21
N ASP A 60 -0.90 21.27 5.28
CA ASP A 60 -1.36 20.27 6.24
C ASP A 60 -2.51 19.45 5.64
N VAL A 61 -2.14 18.39 4.89
CA VAL A 61 -3.09 17.53 4.18
C VAL A 61 -4.05 16.82 5.14
N VAL A 62 -3.65 16.62 6.40
CA VAL A 62 -4.50 16.00 7.43
C VAL A 62 -5.72 16.87 7.71
N LYS A 63 -5.58 18.20 7.66
CA LYS A 63 -6.71 19.13 7.85
C LYS A 63 -7.68 19.16 6.68
N LEU A 64 -7.26 18.67 5.50
CA LEU A 64 -8.09 18.63 4.30
C LEU A 64 -8.86 17.33 4.16
N ALA A 65 -8.40 16.28 4.82
CA ALA A 65 -8.97 14.95 4.70
C ALA A 65 -10.16 14.75 5.65
N ASN A 66 -11.10 13.90 5.24
CA ASN A 66 -12.11 13.36 6.13
C ASN A 66 -11.47 12.28 7.00
N THR A 67 -11.23 12.60 8.29
CA THR A 67 -10.55 11.71 9.23
C THR A 67 -11.50 10.85 10.07
N GLU A 68 -12.82 10.96 9.87
CA GLU A 68 -13.79 10.16 10.67
C GLU A 68 -13.65 8.66 10.41
N LYS A 69 -13.40 8.30 9.13
CA LYS A 69 -13.17 6.90 8.74
C LYS A 69 -12.18 6.83 7.59
N PRO A 70 -11.26 5.86 7.59
CA PRO A 70 -10.40 5.63 6.43
C PRO A 70 -11.25 5.23 5.22
N TYR A 71 -10.89 5.80 4.06
CA TYR A 71 -11.50 5.45 2.77
C TYR A 71 -11.17 4.02 2.35
N SER A 72 -9.94 3.62 2.55
CA SER A 72 -9.49 2.23 2.40
C SER A 72 -8.48 1.89 3.48
N SER A 73 -8.29 0.62 3.69
CA SER A 73 -7.32 0.11 4.63
C SER A 73 -6.68 -1.17 4.11
N GLY A 74 -5.46 -1.43 4.53
CA GLY A 74 -4.70 -2.58 4.11
C GLY A 74 -3.55 -2.89 5.03
N THR A 75 -2.67 -3.74 4.53
CA THR A 75 -1.46 -4.17 5.21
C THR A 75 -0.23 -3.69 4.45
N GLY A 76 0.81 -3.34 5.17
CA GLY A 76 2.16 -3.15 4.64
C GLY A 76 3.18 -3.86 5.50
N PHE A 77 4.44 -3.87 5.08
CA PHE A 77 5.53 -4.43 5.87
C PHE A 77 6.85 -3.72 5.57
N TYR A 78 7.71 -3.66 6.56
CA TYR A 78 9.05 -3.07 6.44
C TYR A 78 9.96 -3.92 5.57
N ILE A 79 10.72 -3.26 4.67
CA ILE A 79 11.63 -3.90 3.70
C ILE A 79 13.11 -3.56 3.92
N ASN A 80 13.41 -2.59 4.77
CA ASN A 80 14.79 -2.19 5.07
C ASN A 80 14.90 -1.43 6.40
N GLU A 81 16.12 -1.17 6.83
CA GLU A 81 16.42 -0.43 8.06
C GLU A 81 15.91 1.01 8.07
N SER A 82 15.72 1.63 6.90
CA SER A 82 15.15 2.97 6.79
C SER A 82 13.65 3.02 7.11
N GLY A 83 13.02 1.86 7.38
CA GLY A 83 11.62 1.75 7.72
C GLY A 83 10.68 1.98 6.52
N GLN A 84 11.18 1.84 5.29
CA GLN A 84 10.33 1.90 4.11
C GLN A 84 9.38 0.71 4.09
N VAL A 85 8.11 0.99 3.73
CA VAL A 85 7.02 0.01 3.78
C VAL A 85 6.57 -0.34 2.38
N LEU A 86 6.48 -1.64 2.10
CA LEU A 86 5.89 -2.19 0.88
C LEU A 86 4.41 -2.53 1.12
N THR A 87 3.57 -2.25 0.12
CA THR A 87 2.13 -2.55 0.15
C THR A 87 1.57 -2.71 -1.26
N ALA A 88 0.30 -3.09 -1.38
CA ALA A 88 -0.42 -3.09 -2.65
C ALA A 88 -0.86 -1.68 -3.05
N ALA A 89 -0.62 -1.29 -4.31
CA ALA A 89 -0.92 0.07 -4.79
C ALA A 89 -2.40 0.44 -4.67
N HIS A 90 -3.31 -0.53 -4.83
CA HIS A 90 -4.75 -0.25 -4.71
C HIS A 90 -5.17 0.18 -3.30
N VAL A 91 -4.41 -0.17 -2.25
CA VAL A 91 -4.65 0.27 -0.86
C VAL A 91 -4.49 1.78 -0.74
N LEU A 92 -3.54 2.35 -1.50
CA LEU A 92 -3.19 3.77 -1.47
C LEU A 92 -3.91 4.59 -2.54
N ARG A 93 -4.77 3.96 -3.33
CA ARG A 93 -5.45 4.65 -4.44
C ARG A 93 -6.42 5.71 -3.93
N LYS A 94 -6.24 6.94 -4.43
CA LYS A 94 -7.02 8.13 -4.06
C LYS A 94 -6.81 8.63 -2.63
N CYS A 95 -5.76 8.21 -1.94
CA CYS A 95 -5.43 8.79 -0.64
C CYS A 95 -4.94 10.24 -0.79
N LEU A 96 -5.41 11.13 0.05
CA LEU A 96 -4.76 12.42 0.31
C LEU A 96 -3.51 12.19 1.16
N TYR A 97 -3.63 11.33 2.18
CA TYR A 97 -2.50 10.85 2.95
C TYR A 97 -2.73 9.41 3.41
N THR A 98 -1.64 8.75 3.74
CA THR A 98 -1.64 7.40 4.31
C THR A 98 -1.12 7.47 5.74
N GLU A 99 -1.86 6.87 6.65
CA GLU A 99 -1.44 6.67 8.03
C GLU A 99 -0.89 5.25 8.18
N VAL A 100 0.32 5.15 8.72
CA VAL A 100 0.97 3.88 9.09
C VAL A 100 0.82 3.67 10.57
N ASN A 101 0.20 2.56 10.96
CA ASN A 101 -0.01 2.18 12.36
C ASN A 101 0.81 0.94 12.70
N LYS A 102 1.59 1.04 13.77
CA LYS A 102 2.40 -0.06 14.33
C LYS A 102 2.36 0.01 15.85
N ASP A 103 1.91 -1.06 16.49
CA ASP A 103 1.92 -1.25 17.96
C ASP A 103 1.29 -0.07 18.75
N GLY A 104 0.24 0.56 18.19
CA GLY A 104 -0.47 1.69 18.80
C GLY A 104 0.13 3.06 18.50
N GLU A 105 1.26 3.12 17.80
CA GLU A 105 1.81 4.37 17.27
C GLU A 105 1.38 4.56 15.82
N SER A 106 1.05 5.79 15.45
CA SER A 106 0.72 6.16 14.07
C SER A 106 1.53 7.34 13.55
N HIS A 107 1.73 7.38 12.24
CA HIS A 107 2.33 8.51 11.56
C HIS A 107 1.85 8.60 10.12
N VAL A 108 1.88 9.81 9.57
CA VAL A 108 1.59 10.06 8.16
C VAL A 108 2.83 9.71 7.32
N ALA A 109 2.62 9.03 6.22
CA ALA A 109 3.66 8.65 5.26
C ALA A 109 3.21 8.92 3.82
N HIS A 110 4.19 9.15 2.94
CA HIS A 110 3.96 9.46 1.53
C HIS A 110 4.45 8.32 0.65
N THR A 111 3.77 8.15 -0.49
CA THR A 111 4.20 7.20 -1.53
C THR A 111 5.46 7.73 -2.21
N ILE A 112 6.53 6.93 -2.24
CA ILE A 112 7.79 7.25 -2.90
C ILE A 112 7.96 6.56 -4.25
N ALA A 113 7.30 5.41 -4.44
CA ALA A 113 7.27 4.70 -5.72
C ALA A 113 6.01 3.83 -5.82
N ASP A 114 5.42 3.74 -7.00
CA ASP A 114 4.29 2.85 -7.24
C ASP A 114 4.28 2.26 -8.65
N SER A 115 3.56 1.19 -8.82
CA SER A 115 3.28 0.53 -10.10
C SER A 115 1.86 0.01 -10.13
N THR A 116 1.02 0.65 -10.92
CA THR A 116 -0.35 0.17 -11.15
C THR A 116 -0.37 -1.20 -11.86
N LEU A 117 0.62 -1.47 -12.72
CA LEU A 117 0.73 -2.75 -13.44
C LEU A 117 1.01 -3.93 -12.51
N LEU A 118 1.90 -3.74 -11.52
CA LEU A 118 2.24 -4.77 -10.53
C LEU A 118 1.36 -4.71 -9.29
N ASP A 119 0.48 -3.73 -9.19
CA ASP A 119 -0.29 -3.41 -7.99
C ASP A 119 0.59 -3.29 -6.74
N LEU A 120 1.69 -2.55 -6.86
CA LEU A 120 2.75 -2.44 -5.87
C LEU A 120 3.05 -0.98 -5.56
N ALA A 121 3.26 -0.66 -4.28
CA ALA A 121 3.70 0.67 -3.85
C ALA A 121 4.68 0.57 -2.68
N VAL A 122 5.57 1.56 -2.61
CA VAL A 122 6.47 1.79 -1.47
C VAL A 122 6.16 3.14 -0.87
N ILE A 123 5.98 3.17 0.43
CA ILE A 123 5.77 4.39 1.20
C ILE A 123 6.98 4.66 2.09
N GLU A 124 7.17 5.95 2.40
CA GLU A 124 8.28 6.45 3.20
C GLU A 124 8.24 5.87 4.62
N GLY A 125 9.43 5.58 5.16
CA GLY A 125 9.59 5.19 6.56
C GLY A 125 9.74 6.39 7.48
N LYS A 126 9.22 6.29 8.70
CA LYS A 126 9.35 7.33 9.73
C LYS A 126 10.74 7.37 10.36
N SER A 127 11.34 6.22 10.59
CA SER A 127 12.56 6.07 11.37
C SER A 127 13.22 4.73 11.11
N LYS A 128 14.41 4.54 11.63
CA LYS A 128 15.09 3.24 11.60
C LYS A 128 14.28 2.17 12.31
N VAL A 129 14.17 1.02 11.65
CA VAL A 129 13.53 -0.19 12.19
C VAL A 129 14.55 -1.32 12.28
N GLU A 130 14.43 -2.12 13.32
CA GLU A 130 15.31 -3.29 13.52
C GLU A 130 14.80 -4.55 12.83
N ARG A 131 13.49 -4.59 12.53
CA ARG A 131 12.81 -5.76 11.99
C ARG A 131 12.17 -5.44 10.64
N PHE A 132 12.72 -6.04 9.60
CA PHE A 132 12.22 -5.96 8.22
C PHE A 132 12.39 -7.32 7.55
N LEU A 133 11.69 -7.56 6.46
CA LEU A 133 11.73 -8.85 5.77
C LEU A 133 12.87 -8.91 4.75
N PRO A 134 13.75 -9.91 4.85
CA PRO A 134 14.69 -10.22 3.79
C PRO A 134 13.97 -10.93 2.64
N PHE A 135 14.47 -10.77 1.41
CA PHE A 135 13.86 -11.27 0.17
C PHE A 135 14.58 -12.51 -0.31
N ARG A 136 13.82 -13.53 -0.68
CA ARG A 136 14.32 -14.67 -1.42
C ARG A 136 14.04 -14.47 -2.92
N THR A 137 15.05 -14.07 -3.67
CA THR A 137 14.90 -13.73 -5.11
C THR A 137 15.64 -14.66 -6.04
N LYS A 138 16.66 -15.37 -5.54
CA LYS A 138 17.53 -16.20 -6.36
C LYS A 138 17.03 -17.63 -6.57
N GLN A 139 16.19 -18.12 -5.68
CA GLN A 139 15.62 -19.45 -5.79
C GLN A 139 14.13 -19.39 -6.09
N GLU A 140 13.68 -20.16 -7.07
CA GLU A 140 12.27 -20.28 -7.41
C GLU A 140 11.44 -20.83 -6.25
N ILE A 141 10.22 -20.31 -6.13
CA ILE A 141 9.19 -20.84 -5.25
C ILE A 141 8.77 -22.22 -5.78
N PHE A 142 8.62 -23.22 -4.92
CA PHE A 142 8.23 -24.55 -5.33
C PHE A 142 6.79 -24.91 -4.91
N LEU A 143 6.16 -25.79 -5.66
CA LEU A 143 4.80 -26.26 -5.37
C LEU A 143 4.78 -27.03 -4.06
N GLY A 144 3.76 -26.75 -3.24
CA GLY A 144 3.62 -27.34 -1.92
C GLY A 144 4.45 -26.68 -0.83
N GLU A 145 5.28 -25.68 -1.14
CA GLU A 145 6.04 -24.90 -0.16
C GLU A 145 5.10 -24.27 0.86
N GLN A 146 5.41 -24.44 2.14
CA GLN A 146 4.62 -23.84 3.21
C GLN A 146 4.83 -22.33 3.27
N VAL A 147 3.74 -21.61 3.44
CA VAL A 147 3.75 -20.14 3.50
C VAL A 147 2.92 -19.63 4.67
N THR A 148 3.39 -18.55 5.25
CA THR A 148 2.67 -17.76 6.25
C THR A 148 2.32 -16.41 5.63
N ASN A 149 1.06 -16.00 5.76
CA ASN A 149 0.61 -14.64 5.44
C ASN A 149 0.16 -13.93 6.71
N VAL A 150 0.52 -12.66 6.84
CA VAL A 150 0.08 -11.79 7.95
C VAL A 150 -0.54 -10.53 7.40
N GLY A 151 -1.65 -10.09 8.02
CA GLY A 151 -2.33 -8.88 7.60
C GLY A 151 -3.30 -8.37 8.67
N PHE A 152 -3.96 -7.26 8.36
CA PHE A 152 -4.97 -6.63 9.19
C PHE A 152 -6.36 -6.72 8.52
N PRO A 153 -6.99 -7.91 8.53
CA PRO A 153 -8.26 -8.12 7.85
C PRO A 153 -9.42 -7.45 8.56
N LEU A 154 -10.48 -7.14 7.79
CA LEU A 154 -11.80 -6.74 8.28
C LEU A 154 -11.74 -5.62 9.34
N GLN A 155 -11.02 -4.55 9.03
CA GLN A 155 -10.90 -3.40 9.92
C GLN A 155 -12.27 -2.85 10.33
N GLY A 156 -12.41 -2.50 11.62
CA GLY A 156 -13.67 -2.10 12.20
C GLY A 156 -14.60 -3.26 12.62
N VAL A 157 -14.26 -4.50 12.26
CA VAL A 157 -14.99 -5.71 12.66
C VAL A 157 -14.15 -6.57 13.61
N LEU A 158 -12.87 -6.76 13.27
CA LEU A 158 -11.92 -7.49 14.12
C LEU A 158 -11.08 -6.54 14.96
N ALA A 159 -10.41 -7.09 15.98
CA ALA A 159 -9.44 -6.35 16.77
C ALA A 159 -8.33 -5.77 15.88
N GLN A 160 -7.77 -4.62 16.25
CA GLN A 160 -6.64 -3.97 15.54
C GLN A 160 -5.32 -4.71 15.83
N SER A 161 -5.32 -6.01 15.61
CA SER A 161 -4.14 -6.88 15.75
C SER A 161 -3.89 -7.63 14.46
N PRO A 162 -2.64 -7.91 14.11
CA PRO A 162 -2.33 -8.68 12.92
C PRO A 162 -2.92 -10.09 13.01
N ASN A 163 -3.51 -10.56 11.92
CA ASN A 163 -4.04 -11.91 11.78
C ASN A 163 -3.07 -12.73 10.92
N LEU A 164 -2.71 -13.91 11.41
CA LEU A 164 -1.78 -14.81 10.77
C LEU A 164 -2.53 -16.02 10.21
N THR A 165 -2.25 -16.35 8.96
CA THR A 165 -2.80 -17.52 8.29
C THR A 165 -1.69 -18.32 7.63
N ARG A 166 -1.91 -19.63 7.49
CA ARG A 166 -0.95 -20.55 6.86
C ARG A 166 -1.59 -21.35 5.73
N GLY A 167 -0.75 -21.70 4.77
CA GLY A 167 -1.12 -22.51 3.62
C GLY A 167 0.12 -22.96 2.85
N ASN A 168 -0.09 -23.26 1.58
CA ASN A 168 0.97 -23.76 0.70
C ASN A 168 0.91 -23.02 -0.64
N VAL A 169 2.03 -22.98 -1.35
CA VAL A 169 2.06 -22.58 -2.76
C VAL A 169 1.28 -23.62 -3.58
N SER A 170 0.21 -23.18 -4.22
CA SER A 170 -0.69 -24.03 -5.01
C SER A 170 -0.37 -24.01 -6.50
N SER A 171 0.19 -22.90 -7.01
CA SER A 171 0.64 -22.74 -8.40
C SER A 171 1.74 -21.69 -8.49
N ARG A 172 2.72 -21.90 -9.37
CA ARG A 172 3.77 -20.90 -9.66
C ARG A 172 3.32 -19.85 -10.68
N LYS A 173 2.04 -19.86 -11.03
CA LYS A 173 1.42 -18.88 -11.95
C LYS A 173 0.16 -18.33 -11.32
N GLY A 174 -0.04 -17.07 -11.53
CA GLY A 174 -1.24 -16.35 -11.15
C GLY A 174 -2.43 -16.62 -12.09
N LEU A 175 -3.43 -15.76 -11.99
CA LEU A 175 -4.65 -15.85 -12.78
C LEU A 175 -4.33 -15.80 -14.28
N LYS A 176 -4.98 -16.68 -15.06
CA LYS A 176 -4.78 -16.79 -16.52
C LYS A 176 -3.34 -17.05 -16.97
N GLY A 177 -2.50 -17.60 -16.07
CA GLY A 177 -1.11 -17.91 -16.38
C GLY A 177 -0.13 -16.75 -16.18
N ASP A 178 -0.54 -15.71 -15.48
CA ASP A 178 0.33 -14.59 -15.10
C ASP A 178 1.58 -15.12 -14.38
N VAL A 179 2.75 -14.74 -14.91
CA VAL A 179 4.05 -15.20 -14.42
C VAL A 179 4.61 -14.32 -13.30
N ALA A 180 4.06 -13.13 -13.10
CA ALA A 180 4.48 -12.23 -12.03
C ALA A 180 3.87 -12.62 -10.68
N ASN A 181 2.79 -13.38 -10.69
CA ASN A 181 2.09 -13.82 -9.49
C ASN A 181 2.15 -15.33 -9.33
N PHE A 182 2.14 -15.78 -8.08
CA PHE A 182 1.91 -17.19 -7.73
C PHE A 182 0.63 -17.35 -6.92
N GLN A 183 0.05 -18.55 -6.93
CA GLN A 183 -1.15 -18.87 -6.16
C GLN A 183 -0.76 -19.56 -4.85
N PHE A 184 -1.47 -19.22 -3.76
CA PHE A 184 -1.30 -19.84 -2.45
C PHE A 184 -2.65 -20.08 -1.75
N SER A 185 -2.67 -21.00 -0.77
CA SER A 185 -3.89 -21.47 -0.11
C SER A 185 -4.12 -20.87 1.30
N ALA A 186 -3.18 -20.11 1.86
CA ALA A 186 -3.40 -19.45 3.14
C ALA A 186 -4.60 -18.50 3.03
N PRO A 187 -5.63 -18.61 3.90
CA PRO A 187 -6.80 -17.75 3.83
C PRO A 187 -6.44 -16.28 3.96
N ILE A 188 -6.96 -15.42 3.07
CA ILE A 188 -6.88 -13.96 3.17
C ILE A 188 -8.27 -13.35 3.11
N GLN A 189 -8.42 -12.14 3.66
CA GLN A 189 -9.65 -11.39 3.70
C GLN A 189 -9.38 -9.93 3.28
N PRO A 190 -10.41 -9.15 2.92
CA PRO A 190 -10.25 -7.71 2.70
C PRO A 190 -9.51 -7.04 3.85
N GLY A 191 -8.47 -6.26 3.55
CA GLY A 191 -7.53 -5.69 4.51
C GLY A 191 -6.21 -6.45 4.63
N SER A 192 -6.13 -7.72 4.22
CA SER A 192 -4.86 -8.47 4.12
C SER A 192 -4.03 -8.09 2.88
N SER A 193 -4.60 -7.35 1.93
CA SER A 193 -3.90 -6.86 0.74
C SER A 193 -2.66 -6.06 1.13
N GLY A 194 -1.55 -6.32 0.45
CA GLY A 194 -0.25 -5.72 0.75
C GLY A 194 0.52 -6.42 1.87
N GLY A 195 -0.06 -7.44 2.50
CA GLY A 195 0.62 -8.24 3.52
C GLY A 195 1.70 -9.17 2.94
N PRO A 196 2.74 -9.51 3.72
CA PRO A 196 3.80 -10.39 3.27
C PRO A 196 3.33 -11.84 3.19
N VAL A 197 3.85 -12.57 2.21
CA VAL A 197 3.81 -14.02 2.13
C VAL A 197 5.25 -14.51 2.33
N VAL A 198 5.50 -15.17 3.45
CA VAL A 198 6.86 -15.59 3.86
C VAL A 198 6.99 -17.11 3.89
N SER A 199 8.21 -17.61 3.65
CA SER A 199 8.58 -19.02 3.80
C SER A 199 8.69 -19.43 5.27
N ASP A 200 8.85 -20.70 5.56
CA ASP A 200 9.19 -21.17 6.90
C ASP A 200 10.57 -20.67 7.38
N GLY A 201 11.44 -20.27 6.48
CA GLY A 201 12.72 -19.62 6.79
C GLY A 201 12.61 -18.15 7.21
N GLY A 202 11.44 -17.55 7.03
CA GLY A 202 11.17 -16.14 7.34
C GLY A 202 11.51 -15.18 6.19
N GLU A 203 11.87 -15.69 5.01
CA GLU A 203 12.14 -14.87 3.84
C GLU A 203 10.84 -14.50 3.12
N LEU A 204 10.81 -13.30 2.55
CA LEU A 204 9.73 -12.85 1.70
C LEU A 204 9.72 -13.63 0.38
N LEU A 205 8.60 -14.30 0.10
CA LEU A 205 8.30 -14.94 -1.17
C LEU A 205 7.47 -14.05 -2.08
N GLY A 206 6.63 -13.20 -1.48
CA GLY A 206 5.78 -12.30 -2.25
C GLY A 206 4.89 -11.42 -1.39
N LEU A 207 4.13 -10.57 -2.06
CA LEU A 207 3.17 -9.65 -1.49
C LEU A 207 1.76 -10.10 -1.85
N ALA A 208 0.90 -10.32 -0.85
CA ALA A 208 -0.48 -10.72 -1.07
C ALA A 208 -1.28 -9.64 -1.80
N VAL A 209 -1.82 -9.97 -2.96
CA VAL A 209 -2.70 -9.11 -3.74
C VAL A 209 -4.11 -9.69 -3.70
N SER A 210 -5.07 -8.98 -3.13
CA SER A 210 -6.48 -9.39 -3.12
C SER A 210 -7.09 -9.11 -4.49
N THR A 211 -6.97 -10.04 -5.43
CA THR A 211 -7.29 -9.78 -6.84
C THR A 211 -8.28 -10.69 -7.49
N LEU A 212 -9.07 -11.39 -6.79
CA LEU A 212 -10.22 -11.94 -7.47
C LEU A 212 -11.36 -10.91 -7.42
N ASN A 213 -11.67 -10.37 -8.58
CA ASN A 213 -12.92 -9.66 -8.80
C ASN A 213 -14.04 -10.71 -8.61
N TYR A 214 -14.42 -10.96 -7.35
CA TYR A 214 -15.41 -11.96 -6.96
C TYR A 214 -16.71 -11.84 -7.79
N LYS A 215 -17.02 -10.63 -8.29
CA LYS A 215 -18.18 -10.40 -9.14
C LYS A 215 -18.19 -11.29 -10.37
N THR A 216 -17.07 -11.42 -11.07
CA THR A 216 -16.98 -12.23 -12.31
C THR A 216 -17.01 -13.74 -12.03
N LEU A 217 -16.61 -14.17 -10.83
CA LEU A 217 -16.62 -15.60 -10.46
C LEU A 217 -17.96 -16.03 -9.86
N VAL A 218 -18.62 -15.13 -9.12
CA VAL A 218 -19.97 -15.35 -8.57
C VAL A 218 -21.01 -15.47 -9.68
N GLU A 219 -20.83 -14.82 -10.81
CA GLU A 219 -21.70 -14.95 -11.99
C GLU A 219 -21.78 -16.41 -12.50
N ASN A 220 -20.77 -17.23 -12.19
CA ASN A 220 -20.75 -18.66 -12.52
C ASN A 220 -21.18 -19.58 -11.35
N GLY A 221 -21.70 -19.01 -10.24
CA GLY A 221 -22.27 -19.77 -9.13
C GLY A 221 -21.25 -20.51 -8.24
N SER A 222 -19.95 -20.23 -8.38
CA SER A 222 -18.88 -20.89 -7.61
C SER A 222 -17.96 -19.85 -6.97
N LEU A 223 -17.86 -19.87 -5.64
CA LEU A 223 -16.87 -19.08 -4.88
C LEU A 223 -15.64 -19.96 -4.62
N PRO A 224 -14.52 -19.72 -5.31
CA PRO A 224 -13.27 -20.42 -5.00
C PRO A 224 -12.86 -20.13 -3.57
N GLN A 225 -12.65 -21.14 -2.75
CA GLN A 225 -12.09 -21.02 -1.41
C GLN A 225 -10.59 -21.26 -1.47
N ASN A 226 -9.83 -20.45 -0.70
CA ASN A 226 -8.38 -20.59 -0.56
C ASN A 226 -7.60 -20.49 -1.89
N VAL A 227 -8.12 -19.69 -2.83
CA VAL A 227 -7.44 -19.33 -4.08
C VAL A 227 -7.02 -17.89 -3.98
N ASN A 228 -5.79 -17.66 -3.55
CA ASN A 228 -5.22 -16.35 -3.31
C ASN A 228 -3.95 -16.18 -4.16
N PHE A 229 -3.59 -14.95 -4.45
CA PHE A 229 -2.44 -14.63 -5.27
C PHE A 229 -1.48 -13.70 -4.55
N ALA A 230 -0.20 -13.87 -4.82
CA ALA A 230 0.85 -12.98 -4.36
C ALA A 230 1.76 -12.59 -5.52
N LEU A 231 2.16 -11.31 -5.56
CA LEU A 231 3.21 -10.83 -6.45
C LEU A 231 4.54 -11.42 -5.97
N ASP A 232 5.25 -12.10 -6.86
CA ASP A 232 6.52 -12.79 -6.55
C ASP A 232 7.62 -11.79 -6.18
N ALA A 233 8.40 -12.12 -5.14
CA ALA A 233 9.50 -11.29 -4.64
C ALA A 233 10.56 -10.94 -5.70
N GLN A 234 10.74 -11.75 -6.75
CA GLN A 234 11.63 -11.44 -7.87
C GLN A 234 11.15 -10.21 -8.67
N TYR A 235 9.84 -10.06 -8.87
CA TYR A 235 9.27 -8.89 -9.55
C TYR A 235 9.28 -7.67 -8.64
N ILE A 236 9.06 -7.87 -7.35
CA ILE A 236 9.20 -6.81 -6.35
C ILE A 236 10.65 -6.29 -6.35
N ALA A 237 11.64 -7.17 -6.28
CA ALA A 237 13.05 -6.81 -6.31
C ALA A 237 13.44 -6.02 -7.58
N LYS A 238 12.94 -6.42 -8.76
CA LYS A 238 13.15 -5.67 -10.01
C LYS A 238 12.58 -4.26 -9.95
N PHE A 239 11.40 -4.11 -9.33
CA PHE A 239 10.77 -2.81 -9.13
C PHE A 239 11.59 -1.95 -8.16
N LEU A 240 12.01 -2.48 -7.02
CA LEU A 240 12.81 -1.78 -6.02
C LEU A 240 14.16 -1.30 -6.59
N ASN A 241 14.86 -2.18 -7.31
CA ASN A 241 16.11 -1.84 -8.00
C ASN A 241 15.94 -0.72 -9.02
N LYS A 242 14.85 -0.73 -9.80
CA LYS A 242 14.54 0.34 -10.75
C LYS A 242 14.36 1.71 -10.08
N HIS A 243 13.88 1.73 -8.84
CA HIS A 243 13.63 2.95 -8.06
C HIS A 243 14.73 3.24 -7.04
N GLU A 244 15.87 2.52 -7.10
CA GLU A 244 17.02 2.69 -6.22
C GLU A 244 16.67 2.51 -4.72
N ILE A 245 15.66 1.67 -4.44
CA ILE A 245 15.21 1.36 -3.09
C ILE A 245 15.97 0.12 -2.60
N THR A 246 16.64 0.27 -1.46
CA THR A 246 17.45 -0.80 -0.87
C THR A 246 16.58 -1.87 -0.22
N PHE A 247 17.02 -3.11 -0.31
CA PHE A 247 16.43 -4.26 0.38
C PHE A 247 17.53 -5.32 0.60
N THR A 248 17.27 -6.28 1.47
CA THR A 248 18.22 -7.36 1.77
C THR A 248 17.81 -8.63 1.04
N GLU A 249 18.72 -9.20 0.25
CA GLU A 249 18.55 -10.52 -0.36
C GLU A 249 19.23 -11.59 0.51
N VAL A 250 18.57 -12.73 0.64
CA VAL A 250 19.10 -13.88 1.39
C VAL A 250 18.92 -15.18 0.62
N GLU A 251 19.79 -16.13 0.90
CA GLU A 251 19.62 -17.52 0.47
C GLU A 251 18.53 -18.19 1.32
N PRO A 252 17.83 -19.21 0.79
CA PRO A 252 16.78 -19.92 1.52
C PRO A 252 17.27 -20.56 2.80
N ASN A 253 16.56 -20.33 3.88
CA ASN A 253 16.77 -21.05 5.12
C ASN A 253 15.94 -22.34 5.13
N LEU A 254 16.56 -23.45 4.72
CA LEU A 254 15.91 -24.76 4.64
C LEU A 254 15.66 -25.40 6.02
N GLU A 255 16.29 -24.89 7.08
CA GLU A 255 16.06 -25.30 8.47
C GLU A 255 15.01 -24.42 9.16
N GLY A 256 14.29 -23.62 8.38
CA GLY A 256 13.23 -22.74 8.84
C GLY A 256 12.08 -23.52 9.50
N ASN A 257 11.36 -22.82 10.35
CA ASN A 257 10.19 -23.37 11.03
C ASN A 257 9.13 -22.28 11.28
N ILE A 258 7.93 -22.73 11.67
CA ILE A 258 6.78 -21.86 11.90
C ILE A 258 7.05 -20.70 12.88
N ARG A 259 7.93 -20.85 13.85
CA ARG A 259 8.24 -19.78 14.81
C ARG A 259 9.05 -18.67 14.14
N ILE A 260 10.04 -19.04 13.32
CA ILE A 260 10.88 -18.09 12.56
C ILE A 260 9.99 -17.33 11.60
N SER A 261 9.17 -18.03 10.81
CA SER A 261 8.23 -17.47 9.87
C SER A 261 7.23 -16.48 10.53
N ASN A 262 6.63 -16.90 11.65
CA ASN A 262 5.66 -16.07 12.37
C ASN A 262 6.33 -14.83 12.97
N ASP A 263 7.49 -14.97 13.61
CA ASP A 263 8.22 -13.86 14.20
C ASP A 263 8.60 -12.83 13.12
N ALA A 264 9.19 -13.27 12.01
CA ALA A 264 9.58 -12.41 10.90
C ALA A 264 8.38 -11.64 10.34
N ALA A 265 7.29 -12.32 10.06
CA ALA A 265 6.10 -11.70 9.49
C ALA A 265 5.41 -10.75 10.48
N LEU A 266 5.16 -11.16 11.73
CA LEU A 266 4.46 -10.35 12.74
C LEU A 266 5.22 -9.09 13.12
N THR A 267 6.56 -9.19 13.24
CA THR A 267 7.37 -8.04 13.66
C THR A 267 7.55 -7.00 12.56
N SER A 268 7.41 -7.40 11.29
CA SER A 268 7.59 -6.50 10.14
C SER A 268 6.32 -5.81 9.66
N VAL A 269 5.11 -6.35 9.95
CA VAL A 269 3.86 -5.82 9.40
C VAL A 269 3.41 -4.54 10.07
N VAL A 270 2.74 -3.70 9.28
CA VAL A 270 2.07 -2.47 9.71
C VAL A 270 0.67 -2.42 9.11
N GLN A 271 -0.24 -1.76 9.82
CA GLN A 271 -1.57 -1.44 9.31
C GLN A 271 -1.52 -0.11 8.56
N LEU A 272 -2.21 -0.06 7.43
CA LEU A 272 -2.31 1.15 6.61
C LEU A 272 -3.75 1.64 6.57
N ASN A 273 -3.93 2.94 6.79
CA ASN A 273 -5.20 3.63 6.63
C ASN A 273 -5.03 4.76 5.61
N CYS A 274 -5.89 4.76 4.61
CA CYS A 274 -5.94 5.76 3.55
C CYS A 274 -7.08 6.74 3.83
N TYR A 275 -6.81 8.03 3.82
CA TYR A 275 -7.79 9.09 4.04
C TYR A 275 -7.92 9.96 2.79
N GLN A 276 -9.18 10.41 2.50
CA GLN A 276 -9.55 11.28 1.37
C GLN A 276 -10.03 12.65 1.83
#